data_2def976fa76efbfa4afd6aa416fbd81c
#
_entry.id   2def976fa76efbfa4afd6aa416fbd81c
#
_cell.length_a   1.000
_cell.length_b   1.000
_cell.length_c   1.000
_cell.angle_alpha   90.00
_cell.angle_beta   90.00
_cell.angle_gamma   90.00
#
_symmetry.space_group_name_H-M   'P 1'
#
loop_
_entity.id
_entity.type
_entity.pdbx_description
1 polymer ?
#
loop_
_entity_poly.entity_id
_entity_poly.type
_entity_poly.pdbx_seq_one_letter_code
_entity_poly.pdbx_strand_id
1 'polypeptide(L)'
;MNIITLDFETYYDTEHSLSHLSTVQYVHSDLFKVWGVGIKINNEPTEWFGADECTDAIKAIQWDDFAVVCHNTPFDAYILTQHYKCTPKYYYDTAAMARGLAPNESASLKATCERMFPGDKTMRKGDELVNAK
;
A
#
# COMPACT_ATOMS: atom_id res chain seq x y z
N MET A 1 1.64 19.97 5.47
CA MET A 1 0.77 19.01 4.77
C MET A 1 0.64 17.76 5.61
N ASN A 2 -0.57 17.28 5.80
CA ASN A 2 -0.82 16.02 6.52
C ASN A 2 -0.70 14.85 5.56
N ILE A 3 0.07 13.84 5.95
CA ILE A 3 0.39 12.69 5.12
C ILE A 3 -0.05 11.41 5.82
N ILE A 4 -0.71 10.52 5.08
CA ILE A 4 -0.94 9.14 5.49
C ILE A 4 -0.14 8.23 4.58
N THR A 5 0.73 7.42 5.15
CA THR A 5 1.38 6.32 4.44
C THR A 5 0.50 5.08 4.62
N LEU A 6 0.12 4.46 3.51
CA LEU A 6 -0.90 3.40 3.47
C LEU A 6 -0.37 2.19 2.72
N ASP A 7 -0.62 1.01 3.27
CA ASP A 7 -0.24 -0.26 2.65
C ASP A 7 -1.26 -1.34 2.98
N PHE A 8 -1.98 -1.82 1.96
CA PHE A 8 -2.95 -2.90 2.11
C PHE A 8 -2.30 -4.26 1.89
N GLU A 9 -2.65 -5.22 2.73
CA GLU A 9 -2.34 -6.61 2.52
C GLU A 9 -3.61 -7.34 2.10
N THR A 10 -3.55 -8.07 0.97
CA THR A 10 -4.72 -8.69 0.36
C THR A 10 -4.46 -10.14 0.00
N TYR A 11 -5.54 -10.92 -0.12
CA TYR A 11 -5.46 -12.32 -0.54
C TYR A 11 -4.95 -12.43 -1.98
N TYR A 12 -4.06 -13.38 -2.20
CA TYR A 12 -3.64 -13.75 -3.55
C TYR A 12 -3.34 -15.24 -3.62
N ASP A 13 -3.45 -15.80 -4.83
CA ASP A 13 -3.05 -17.16 -5.14
C ASP A 13 -2.43 -17.20 -6.54
N THR A 14 -2.18 -18.38 -7.08
CA THR A 14 -1.53 -18.58 -8.38
C THR A 14 -2.30 -17.92 -9.52
N GLU A 15 -3.61 -17.92 -9.48
CA GLU A 15 -4.49 -17.37 -10.53
C GLU A 15 -5.01 -15.98 -10.17
N HIS A 16 -5.41 -15.77 -8.90
CA HIS A 16 -5.90 -14.49 -8.41
C HIS A 16 -4.71 -13.65 -7.96
N SER A 17 -4.05 -13.00 -8.91
CA SER A 17 -2.88 -12.18 -8.66
C SER A 17 -2.76 -11.07 -9.69
N LEU A 18 -1.97 -10.05 -9.37
CA LEU A 18 -1.70 -8.94 -10.31
C LEU A 18 -0.80 -9.36 -11.47
N SER A 19 -0.24 -10.58 -11.46
CA SER A 19 0.48 -11.15 -12.59
C SER A 19 -0.48 -11.61 -13.69
N HIS A 20 -1.73 -11.93 -13.34
CA HIS A 20 -2.75 -12.46 -14.26
C HIS A 20 -3.94 -11.52 -14.45
N LEU A 21 -4.21 -10.67 -13.46
CA LEU A 21 -5.38 -9.79 -13.45
C LEU A 21 -4.95 -8.33 -13.42
N SER A 22 -5.73 -7.46 -14.04
CA SER A 22 -5.59 -6.02 -13.82
C SER A 22 -6.01 -5.69 -12.39
N THR A 23 -5.64 -4.49 -11.91
CA THR A 23 -6.08 -4.01 -10.60
C THR A 23 -7.61 -4.03 -10.49
N VAL A 24 -8.31 -3.59 -11.53
CA VAL A 24 -9.79 -3.58 -11.55
C VAL A 24 -10.34 -4.99 -11.40
N GLN A 25 -9.86 -5.93 -12.21
CA GLN A 25 -10.29 -7.33 -12.14
C GLN A 25 -10.00 -7.96 -10.78
N TYR A 26 -8.83 -7.67 -10.23
CA TYR A 26 -8.38 -8.20 -8.95
C TYR A 26 -9.27 -7.71 -7.80
N VAL A 27 -9.50 -6.41 -7.72
CA VAL A 27 -10.27 -5.79 -6.62
C VAL A 27 -11.76 -6.13 -6.70
N HIS A 28 -12.32 -6.27 -7.90
CA HIS A 28 -13.75 -6.59 -8.09
C HIS A 28 -14.05 -8.09 -8.18
N SER A 29 -13.04 -8.95 -8.07
CA SER A 29 -13.23 -10.40 -8.02
C SER A 29 -13.94 -10.82 -6.73
N ASP A 30 -14.72 -11.90 -6.80
CA ASP A 30 -15.33 -12.51 -5.61
C ASP A 30 -14.30 -13.05 -4.62
N LEU A 31 -13.06 -13.29 -5.09
CA LEU A 31 -11.96 -13.75 -4.25
C LEU A 31 -11.24 -12.60 -3.53
N PHE A 32 -11.54 -11.35 -3.86
CA PHE A 32 -10.87 -10.21 -3.25
C PHE A 32 -11.13 -10.16 -1.75
N LYS A 33 -10.05 -10.09 -0.98
CA LYS A 33 -10.13 -10.02 0.47
C LYS A 33 -8.98 -9.17 1.00
N VAL A 34 -9.30 -8.23 1.87
CA VAL A 34 -8.31 -7.43 2.59
C VAL A 34 -7.96 -8.16 3.89
N TRP A 35 -6.69 -8.54 4.02
CA TRP A 35 -6.16 -9.13 5.25
C TRP A 35 -5.92 -8.09 6.33
N GLY A 36 -5.56 -6.90 5.92
CA GLY A 36 -5.29 -5.82 6.84
C GLY A 36 -4.68 -4.63 6.12
N VAL A 37 -4.44 -3.58 6.89
CA VAL A 37 -3.85 -2.35 6.39
C VAL A 37 -2.88 -1.76 7.41
N GLY A 38 -1.72 -1.34 6.94
CA GLY A 38 -0.79 -0.52 7.70
C GLY A 38 -1.08 0.94 7.44
N ILE A 39 -1.24 1.73 8.49
CA ILE A 39 -1.52 3.16 8.41
C ILE A 39 -0.53 3.91 9.27
N LYS A 40 0.17 4.86 8.65
CA LYS A 40 1.06 5.78 9.38
C LYS A 40 0.61 7.21 9.11
N ILE A 41 0.25 7.92 10.16
CA ILE A 41 -0.16 9.32 10.08
C ILE A 41 1.02 10.20 10.44
N ASN A 42 1.47 11.02 9.49
CA ASN A 42 2.63 11.90 9.63
C ASN A 42 3.86 11.12 10.18
N ASN A 43 4.42 11.52 11.30
CA ASN A 43 5.58 10.88 11.93
C ASN A 43 5.20 9.95 13.09
N GLU A 44 3.91 9.70 13.30
CA GLU A 44 3.45 8.77 14.32
C GLU A 44 3.83 7.33 13.96
N PRO A 45 3.89 6.42 14.94
CA PRO A 45 4.17 5.01 14.66
C PRO A 45 3.12 4.40 13.71
N THR A 46 3.55 3.47 12.87
CA THR A 46 2.64 2.73 12.01
C THR A 46 1.74 1.84 12.86
N GLU A 47 0.44 1.90 12.60
CA GLU A 47 -0.54 1.01 13.21
C GLU A 47 -1.01 -0.01 12.18
N TRP A 48 -1.15 -1.25 12.62
CA TRP A 48 -1.69 -2.34 11.81
C TRP A 48 -3.13 -2.62 12.23
N PHE A 49 -4.02 -2.69 11.24
CA PHE A 49 -5.43 -3.04 11.45
C PHE A 49 -5.73 -4.31 10.66
N GLY A 50 -6.14 -5.38 11.36
CA GLY A 50 -6.50 -6.64 10.72
C GLY A 50 -7.84 -6.57 9.99
N ALA A 51 -8.22 -7.69 9.36
CA ALA A 51 -9.41 -7.74 8.49
C ALA A 51 -10.68 -7.23 9.17
N ASP A 52 -10.87 -7.53 10.46
CA ASP A 52 -12.07 -7.15 11.20
C ASP A 52 -12.07 -5.68 11.63
N GLU A 53 -10.94 -5.01 11.57
CA GLU A 53 -10.77 -3.63 12.05
C GLU A 53 -10.58 -2.61 10.92
N CYS A 54 -10.24 -3.08 9.71
CA CYS A 54 -9.88 -2.22 8.58
C CYS A 54 -10.94 -1.19 8.25
N THR A 55 -12.18 -1.62 8.11
CA THR A 55 -13.29 -0.75 7.68
C THR A 55 -13.48 0.40 8.64
N ASP A 56 -13.56 0.13 9.94
CA ASP A 56 -13.76 1.17 10.95
C ASP A 56 -12.57 2.11 11.03
N ALA A 57 -11.35 1.57 10.98
CA ALA A 57 -10.13 2.39 11.00
C ALA A 57 -10.08 3.34 9.80
N ILE A 58 -10.36 2.84 8.61
CA ILE A 58 -10.35 3.65 7.38
C ILE A 58 -11.46 4.69 7.40
N LYS A 59 -12.67 4.31 7.79
CA LYS A 59 -13.83 5.22 7.82
C LYS A 59 -13.70 6.32 8.88
N ALA A 60 -12.89 6.11 9.91
CA ALA A 60 -12.68 7.11 10.96
C ALA A 60 -11.78 8.27 10.53
N ILE A 61 -11.06 8.15 9.42
CA ILE A 61 -10.11 9.15 8.94
C ILE A 61 -10.83 10.17 8.05
N GLN A 62 -10.53 11.46 8.27
CA GLN A 62 -10.99 12.56 7.44
C GLN A 62 -10.05 12.69 6.22
N TRP A 63 -10.24 11.84 5.21
CA TRP A 63 -9.31 11.68 4.09
C TRP A 63 -9.05 12.94 3.28
N ASP A 64 -10.02 13.85 3.17
CA ASP A 64 -9.86 15.09 2.43
C ASP A 64 -8.89 16.09 3.08
N ASP A 65 -8.43 15.83 4.30
CA ASP A 65 -7.37 16.59 4.97
C ASP A 65 -5.96 16.04 4.70
N PHE A 66 -5.85 14.91 3.97
CA PHE A 66 -4.59 14.19 3.84
C PHE A 66 -4.15 13.98 2.40
N ALA A 67 -2.82 13.96 2.21
CA ALA A 67 -2.20 13.34 1.06
C ALA A 67 -1.90 11.87 1.41
N VAL A 68 -2.19 10.95 0.51
CA VAL A 68 -1.87 9.52 0.68
C VAL A 68 -0.59 9.20 -0.07
N VAL A 69 0.30 8.48 0.60
CA VAL A 69 1.58 7.98 0.04
C VAL A 69 1.55 6.46 0.08
N CYS A 70 1.75 5.85 -1.07
CA CYS A 70 1.85 4.38 -1.19
C CYS A 70 3.03 4.03 -2.09
N HIS A 71 3.50 2.81 -1.98
CA HIS A 71 4.42 2.26 -2.97
C HIS A 71 3.60 1.48 -4.00
N ASN A 72 3.50 2.00 -5.22
CA ASN A 72 2.55 1.59 -6.26
C ASN A 72 1.11 2.05 -5.93
N THR A 73 0.95 3.34 -5.80
CA THR A 73 -0.32 4.00 -5.42
C THR A 73 -1.52 3.60 -6.27
N PRO A 74 -1.42 3.34 -7.61
CA PRO A 74 -2.58 2.88 -8.37
C PRO A 74 -3.27 1.64 -7.81
N PHE A 75 -2.55 0.77 -7.09
CA PHE A 75 -3.15 -0.40 -6.44
C PHE A 75 -3.85 -0.02 -5.13
N ASP A 76 -3.11 0.54 -4.17
CA ASP A 76 -3.65 0.86 -2.84
C ASP A 76 -4.72 1.96 -2.91
N ALA A 77 -4.53 2.97 -3.75
CA ALA A 77 -5.51 4.03 -3.92
C ALA A 77 -6.80 3.52 -4.57
N TYR A 78 -6.70 2.55 -5.46
CA TYR A 78 -7.88 1.93 -6.06
C TYR A 78 -8.71 1.21 -5.00
N ILE A 79 -8.06 0.46 -4.10
CA ILE A 79 -8.74 -0.18 -2.97
C ILE A 79 -9.41 0.88 -2.08
N LEU A 80 -8.66 1.91 -1.71
CA LEU A 80 -9.17 2.98 -0.85
C LEU A 80 -10.40 3.68 -1.43
N THR A 81 -10.34 4.04 -2.71
CA THR A 81 -11.42 4.81 -3.36
C THR A 81 -12.59 3.94 -3.79
N GLN A 82 -12.33 2.76 -4.34
CA GLN A 82 -13.36 1.92 -4.94
C GLN A 82 -13.96 0.90 -3.98
N HIS A 83 -13.15 0.35 -3.09
CA HIS A 83 -13.64 -0.63 -2.11
C HIS A 83 -14.16 0.05 -0.85
N TYR A 84 -13.44 1.03 -0.31
CA TYR A 84 -13.81 1.75 0.92
C TYR A 84 -14.53 3.07 0.68
N LYS A 85 -14.56 3.56 -0.56
CA LYS A 85 -15.23 4.82 -0.95
C LYS A 85 -14.68 6.04 -0.20
N CYS A 86 -13.38 6.07 0.01
CA CYS A 86 -12.68 7.19 0.64
C CYS A 86 -11.76 7.86 -0.37
N THR A 87 -11.79 9.19 -0.42
CA THR A 87 -11.00 9.95 -1.40
C THR A 87 -10.08 10.93 -0.67
N PRO A 88 -8.76 10.71 -0.71
CA PRO A 88 -7.80 11.66 -0.15
C PRO A 88 -7.68 12.91 -1.00
N LYS A 89 -7.05 13.94 -0.45
CA LYS A 89 -6.85 15.21 -1.15
C LYS A 89 -5.83 15.08 -2.27
N TYR A 90 -4.72 14.37 -2.03
CA TYR A 90 -3.65 14.15 -3.01
C TYR A 90 -3.14 12.73 -2.92
N TYR A 91 -2.50 12.28 -4.01
CA TYR A 91 -1.88 10.96 -4.11
C TYR A 91 -0.40 11.12 -4.47
N TYR A 92 0.48 10.41 -3.77
CA TYR A 92 1.89 10.32 -4.10
C TYR A 92 2.29 8.84 -4.21
N ASP A 93 3.15 8.53 -5.17
CA ASP A 93 3.58 7.16 -5.44
C ASP A 93 5.10 7.06 -5.34
N THR A 94 5.59 6.40 -4.29
CA THR A 94 7.03 6.22 -4.10
C THR A 94 7.65 5.30 -5.14
N ALA A 95 6.89 4.38 -5.73
CA ALA A 95 7.40 3.56 -6.83
C ALA A 95 7.63 4.42 -8.08
N ALA A 96 6.73 5.35 -8.40
CA ALA A 96 6.91 6.29 -9.49
C ALA A 96 8.10 7.22 -9.26
N MET A 97 8.27 7.70 -8.03
CA MET A 97 9.41 8.51 -7.65
C MET A 97 10.73 7.73 -7.81
N ALA A 98 10.75 6.46 -7.41
CA ALA A 98 11.90 5.59 -7.56
C ALA A 98 12.26 5.40 -9.04
N ARG A 99 11.27 5.20 -9.91
CA ARG A 99 11.48 5.11 -11.35
C ARG A 99 12.07 6.39 -11.94
N GLY A 100 11.62 7.54 -11.45
CA GLY A 100 12.16 8.83 -11.87
C GLY A 100 13.61 9.04 -11.46
N LEU A 101 14.00 8.58 -10.27
CA LEU A 101 15.36 8.72 -9.75
C LEU A 101 16.33 7.71 -10.35
N ALA A 102 15.88 6.50 -10.66
CA ALA A 102 16.71 5.42 -11.18
C ALA A 102 15.94 4.61 -12.24
N PRO A 103 15.76 5.17 -13.46
CA PRO A 103 14.87 4.57 -14.47
C PRO A 103 15.31 3.21 -14.98
N ASN A 104 16.59 2.86 -14.84
CA ASN A 104 17.14 1.58 -15.30
C ASN A 104 17.22 0.53 -14.17
N GLU A 105 16.74 0.88 -12.97
CA GLU A 105 16.77 0.00 -11.81
C GLU A 105 15.36 -0.46 -11.43
N SER A 106 15.30 -1.55 -10.67
CA SER A 106 14.01 -2.02 -10.14
C SER A 106 13.41 -0.99 -9.19
N ALA A 107 12.12 -0.69 -9.37
CA ALA A 107 11.35 0.19 -8.49
C ALA A 107 10.59 -0.57 -7.39
N SER A 108 10.88 -1.88 -7.20
CA SER A 108 10.28 -2.63 -6.10
C SER A 108 10.62 -1.97 -4.75
N LEU A 109 9.77 -2.17 -3.76
CA LEU A 109 10.02 -1.61 -2.43
C LEU A 109 11.35 -2.12 -1.87
N LYS A 110 11.62 -3.42 -2.02
CA LYS A 110 12.89 -4.03 -1.59
C LYS A 110 14.10 -3.36 -2.23
N ALA A 111 14.12 -3.25 -3.56
CA ALA A 111 15.24 -2.67 -4.28
C ALA A 111 15.41 -1.18 -3.96
N THR A 112 14.30 -0.46 -3.85
CA THR A 112 14.30 0.98 -3.51
C THR A 112 14.89 1.21 -2.13
N CYS A 113 14.48 0.43 -1.13
CA CYS A 113 15.02 0.54 0.23
C CYS A 113 16.52 0.24 0.26
N GLU A 114 16.96 -0.77 -0.47
CA GLU A 114 18.38 -1.13 -0.54
C GLU A 114 19.23 -0.02 -1.16
N ARG A 115 18.72 0.68 -2.19
CA ARG A 115 19.45 1.80 -2.82
C ARG A 115 19.46 3.04 -1.94
N MET A 116 18.31 3.38 -1.34
CA MET A 116 18.17 4.61 -0.55
C MET A 116 18.83 4.52 0.81
N PHE A 117 18.89 3.32 1.39
CA PHE A 117 19.43 3.09 2.73
C PHE A 117 20.40 1.92 2.73
N PRO A 118 21.56 2.05 2.02
CA PRO A 118 22.53 0.95 1.93
C PRO A 118 23.03 0.54 3.31
N GLY A 119 22.99 -0.77 3.60
CA GLY A 119 23.49 -1.31 4.86
C GLY A 119 22.57 -1.12 6.06
N ASP A 120 21.46 -0.39 5.95
CA ASP A 120 20.51 -0.19 7.03
C ASP A 120 19.45 -1.28 6.98
N LYS A 121 19.56 -2.28 7.85
CA LYS A 121 18.63 -3.41 7.91
C LYS A 121 17.26 -3.04 8.47
N THR A 122 17.14 -1.90 9.17
CA THR A 122 15.84 -1.44 9.69
C THR A 122 14.96 -0.86 8.58
N MET A 123 15.59 -0.44 7.46
CA MET A 123 14.91 0.11 6.29
C MET A 123 14.76 -0.95 5.20
N ARG A 124 14.22 -2.12 5.56
CA ARG A 124 14.00 -3.22 4.63
C ARG A 124 12.53 -3.61 4.61
N LYS A 125 12.08 -4.10 3.45
CA LYS A 125 10.74 -4.68 3.34
C LYS A 125 10.66 -5.93 4.23
N GLY A 126 9.62 -6.03 5.04
CA GLY A 126 9.38 -7.18 5.89
C GLY A 126 8.88 -8.40 5.12
N ASP A 127 8.77 -9.53 5.83
CA ASP A 127 8.33 -10.82 5.28
C ASP A 127 6.92 -11.17 5.77
N GLU A 128 6.11 -10.17 6.11
CA GLU A 128 4.79 -10.34 6.73
C GLU A 128 3.85 -11.21 5.89
N LEU A 129 3.88 -11.05 4.56
CA LEU A 129 3.03 -11.84 3.67
C LEU A 129 3.44 -13.32 3.63
N VAL A 130 4.73 -13.61 3.73
CA VAL A 130 5.23 -14.99 3.77
C VAL A 130 4.74 -15.68 5.04
N ASN A 131 4.73 -14.97 6.15
CA ASN A 131 4.33 -15.50 7.45
C ASN A 131 2.82 -15.51 7.66
N ALA A 132 2.07 -14.74 6.89
CA ALA A 132 0.60 -14.64 7.01
C ALA A 132 -0.17 -15.70 6.23
N LYS A 133 0.54 -16.53 5.48
CA LYS A 133 -0.10 -17.59 4.65
C LYS A 133 -0.60 -18.77 5.47
#